data_f19ba9e87919d687eae0a87e1fbaa025
#
_entry.id   f19ba9e87919d687eae0a87e1fbaa025
#
_cell.length_a   1.000
_cell.length_b   1.000
_cell.length_c   1.000
_cell.angle_alpha   90.00
_cell.angle_beta   90.00
_cell.angle_gamma   90.00
#
_symmetry.space_group_name_H-M   'P 1'
#
loop_
_entity.id
_entity.type
_entity.pdbx_description
1 polymer ?
#
loop_
_entity_poly.entity_id
_entity_poly.type
_entity_poly.pdbx_seq_one_letter_code
_entity_poly.pdbx_strand_id
1 'polypeptide(L)'
;TACIATLFATLDEAPVGIRIQDVRIPYSAIPMAALGIGALGSFPLDALWHQAYGLDVTLWSPTHLMMVGGGGLATIATWLMLVEGRPAGRATLLGRGIVALALGAILVGLSCFEGEFDFGVPQFQVIYFPVLIAAAAGFALVLARAALGPWGAIKALVAYLIVRGSVALIVWGALHHTFPRFPLYLASAVVVEAVAAWLGTGNRLRYALVSGVGIATVGIAGELAWVKLSGWGDLPANDARIFLVVPAAGIAAAVLGGALSKPIRAQRAVPALAAGLAGLVLAGTLLALLPRHVGNVNATIRLTPVGDQAIVGVELQPADAASHATAFGVVSWQGGGRVSAKLNEVGPGRYVTDRPVPITGDWKTMVGLQRADEVMAAPVYFRADPEIDAPAIPALPQRQAAFVRNTTLLLREQHPGPAWPGVLGYGGLATAALVWSALFAFVAHRLSGAGAEPLVPQPVRPAQAPDSALRDTLPQQDSLAPPRGRPSL
;
A
#
# COMPACT_ATOMS: atom_id res chain seq x y z
N THR A 1 21.63 10.78 3.96
CA THR A 1 23.00 10.57 4.53
C THR A 1 23.14 11.31 5.86
N ALA A 2 22.82 12.64 5.95
CA ALA A 2 22.92 13.40 7.21
C ALA A 2 21.97 12.86 8.31
N CYS A 3 20.72 12.53 7.99
CA CYS A 3 19.77 11.91 8.93
C CYS A 3 20.28 10.56 9.45
N ILE A 4 20.91 9.77 8.59
CA ILE A 4 21.52 8.50 8.94
C ILE A 4 22.71 8.75 9.87
N ALA A 5 23.60 9.68 9.53
CA ALA A 5 24.75 10.04 10.36
C ALA A 5 24.34 10.59 11.73
N THR A 6 23.27 11.42 11.79
CA THR A 6 22.73 11.95 13.06
C THR A 6 22.06 10.83 13.88
N LEU A 7 21.36 9.90 13.24
CA LEU A 7 20.84 8.71 13.89
C LEU A 7 21.96 7.83 14.45
N PHE A 8 23.05 7.69 13.72
CA PHE A 8 24.24 6.94 14.15
C PHE A 8 24.98 7.60 15.32
N ALA A 9 25.14 8.93 15.30
CA ALA A 9 25.79 9.66 16.39
C ALA A 9 25.04 9.55 17.73
N THR A 10 23.74 9.26 17.69
CA THR A 10 22.92 9.04 18.90
C THR A 10 22.81 7.57 19.30
N LEU A 11 23.44 6.64 18.56
CA LEU A 11 23.35 5.20 18.73
C LEU A 11 24.56 4.55 19.42
N ASP A 12 25.35 5.31 20.14
CA ASP A 12 26.55 4.79 20.86
C ASP A 12 26.27 3.59 21.77
N GLU A 13 25.00 3.31 22.06
CA GLU A 13 24.52 2.18 22.85
C GLU A 13 23.80 1.09 22.05
N ALA A 14 23.86 1.09 20.70
CA ALA A 14 23.22 0.02 19.94
C ALA A 14 23.88 -1.34 20.29
N PRO A 15 23.15 -2.26 20.96
CA PRO A 15 23.77 -3.49 21.46
C PRO A 15 24.17 -4.45 20.36
N VAL A 16 23.74 -4.20 19.11
CA VAL A 16 23.89 -5.10 17.95
C VAL A 16 24.29 -4.28 16.73
N GLY A 17 25.12 -4.84 15.88
CA GLY A 17 25.53 -4.19 14.64
C GLY A 17 26.87 -4.72 14.13
N ILE A 18 27.25 -4.32 12.92
CA ILE A 18 28.55 -4.62 12.33
C ILE A 18 29.53 -3.54 12.79
N ARG A 19 30.59 -3.95 13.48
CA ARG A 19 31.65 -3.03 13.88
C ARG A 19 32.66 -2.86 12.74
N ILE A 20 32.85 -1.62 12.30
CA ILE A 20 33.87 -1.23 11.32
C ILE A 20 34.73 -0.15 12.01
N GLN A 21 35.92 -0.52 12.42
CA GLN A 21 36.80 0.33 13.26
C GLN A 21 36.05 0.79 14.52
N ASP A 22 35.89 2.10 14.71
CA ASP A 22 35.22 2.69 15.87
C ASP A 22 33.72 2.95 15.64
N VAL A 23 33.22 2.67 14.45
CA VAL A 23 31.80 2.88 14.10
C VAL A 23 31.03 1.56 14.11
N ARG A 24 29.89 1.55 14.77
CA ARG A 24 28.96 0.42 14.71
C ARG A 24 27.81 0.72 13.76
N ILE A 25 27.71 -0.05 12.68
CA ILE A 25 26.67 0.07 11.67
C ILE A 25 25.51 -0.85 12.06
N PRO A 26 24.27 -0.34 12.25
CA PRO A 26 23.10 -1.18 12.51
C PRO A 26 22.85 -2.16 11.37
N TYR A 27 22.38 -3.35 11.67
CA TYR A 27 22.01 -4.32 10.63
C TYR A 27 20.92 -3.79 9.70
N SER A 28 19.98 -2.99 10.23
CA SER A 28 18.89 -2.36 9.46
C SER A 28 19.38 -1.29 8.47
N ALA A 29 20.62 -0.79 8.59
CA ALA A 29 21.21 0.09 7.59
C ALA A 29 21.51 -0.62 6.27
N ILE A 30 21.71 -1.95 6.29
CA ILE A 30 22.01 -2.73 5.09
C ILE A 30 20.84 -2.73 4.10
N PRO A 31 19.61 -3.16 4.48
CA PRO A 31 18.47 -3.04 3.58
C PRO A 31 18.17 -1.59 3.21
N MET A 32 18.34 -0.62 4.11
CA MET A 32 18.17 0.80 3.78
C MET A 32 19.10 1.24 2.65
N ALA A 33 20.38 0.88 2.72
CA ALA A 33 21.36 1.19 1.67
C ALA A 33 21.02 0.48 0.36
N ALA A 34 20.67 -0.81 0.40
CA ALA A 34 20.32 -1.60 -0.78
C ALA A 34 19.06 -1.05 -1.48
N LEU A 35 18.03 -0.66 -0.72
CA LEU A 35 16.82 -0.02 -1.22
C LEU A 35 17.11 1.35 -1.84
N GLY A 36 17.94 2.17 -1.16
CA GLY A 36 18.37 3.47 -1.66
C GLY A 36 19.18 3.36 -2.96
N ILE A 37 20.12 2.40 -3.04
CA ILE A 37 20.88 2.11 -4.27
C ILE A 37 19.93 1.68 -5.39
N GLY A 38 18.97 0.79 -5.12
CA GLY A 38 17.97 0.37 -6.10
C GLY A 38 17.12 1.53 -6.59
N ALA A 39 16.59 2.35 -5.67
CA ALA A 39 15.78 3.50 -6.03
C ALA A 39 16.56 4.55 -6.86
N LEU A 40 17.76 4.93 -6.41
CA LEU A 40 18.59 5.93 -7.11
C LEU A 40 19.18 5.38 -8.41
N GLY A 41 19.60 4.12 -8.41
CA GLY A 41 20.15 3.46 -9.59
C GLY A 41 19.12 3.22 -10.69
N SER A 42 17.83 3.20 -10.34
CA SER A 42 16.78 3.05 -11.35
C SER A 42 16.56 4.28 -12.21
N PHE A 43 16.93 5.50 -11.78
CA PHE A 43 16.81 6.71 -12.62
C PHE A 43 17.59 6.62 -13.95
N PRO A 44 18.92 6.30 -13.98
CA PRO A 44 19.61 6.12 -15.24
C PRO A 44 19.11 4.90 -16.02
N LEU A 45 18.64 3.84 -15.34
CA LEU A 45 18.03 2.69 -16.02
C LEU A 45 16.69 3.05 -16.67
N ASP A 46 15.96 3.97 -16.06
CA ASP A 46 14.71 4.49 -16.59
C ASP A 46 14.91 5.30 -17.88
N ALA A 47 15.96 6.10 -17.92
CA ALA A 47 16.34 6.79 -19.15
C ALA A 47 16.66 5.80 -20.31
N LEU A 48 17.33 4.69 -20.01
CA LEU A 48 17.58 3.62 -20.99
C LEU A 48 16.31 2.89 -21.38
N TRP A 49 15.39 2.70 -20.43
CA TRP A 49 14.07 2.11 -20.70
C TRP A 49 13.27 2.96 -21.66
N HIS A 50 13.23 4.28 -21.43
CA HIS A 50 12.54 5.22 -22.32
C HIS A 50 13.19 5.31 -23.71
N GLN A 51 14.50 5.15 -23.82
CA GLN A 51 15.16 5.05 -25.13
C GLN A 51 14.75 3.79 -25.90
N ALA A 52 14.53 2.69 -25.19
CA ALA A 52 14.19 1.41 -25.80
C ALA A 52 12.71 1.29 -26.19
N TYR A 53 11.82 1.88 -25.42
CA TYR A 53 10.37 1.65 -25.52
C TYR A 53 9.53 2.94 -25.62
N GLY A 54 10.14 4.11 -25.60
CA GLY A 54 9.45 5.39 -25.50
C GLY A 54 9.04 5.75 -24.08
N LEU A 55 8.50 6.94 -23.91
CA LEU A 55 8.00 7.42 -22.63
C LEU A 55 6.83 6.56 -22.17
N ASP A 56 6.90 6.06 -20.96
CA ASP A 56 5.79 5.40 -20.29
C ASP A 56 5.36 6.21 -19.06
N VAL A 57 4.08 6.36 -18.89
CA VAL A 57 3.48 7.02 -17.71
C VAL A 57 2.96 6.01 -16.68
N THR A 58 3.32 4.73 -16.85
CA THR A 58 2.92 3.67 -15.94
C THR A 58 3.86 3.56 -14.74
N LEU A 59 3.33 3.33 -13.55
CA LEU A 59 4.13 2.96 -12.38
C LEU A 59 4.73 1.55 -12.47
N TRP A 60 4.34 0.76 -13.47
CA TRP A 60 4.60 -0.69 -13.51
C TRP A 60 5.69 -1.09 -14.51
N SER A 61 6.41 -0.14 -15.06
CA SER A 61 7.69 -0.44 -15.70
C SER A 61 8.69 -0.93 -14.63
N PRO A 62 9.66 -1.78 -14.99
CA PRO A 62 10.59 -2.35 -14.01
C PRO A 62 11.41 -1.27 -13.30
N THR A 63 11.73 -0.21 -13.98
CA THR A 63 12.50 0.93 -13.45
C THR A 63 11.68 1.75 -12.47
N HIS A 64 10.42 2.08 -12.79
CA HIS A 64 9.50 2.75 -11.87
C HIS A 64 9.20 1.89 -10.64
N LEU A 65 8.98 0.59 -10.81
CA LEU A 65 8.79 -0.33 -9.67
C LEU A 65 10.01 -0.42 -8.77
N MET A 66 11.23 -0.30 -9.32
CA MET A 66 12.45 -0.21 -8.51
C MET A 66 12.52 1.11 -7.73
N MET A 67 12.13 2.25 -8.35
CA MET A 67 12.06 3.55 -7.67
C MET A 67 11.04 3.53 -6.54
N VAL A 68 9.79 3.18 -6.86
CA VAL A 68 8.67 3.15 -5.90
C VAL A 68 8.90 2.10 -4.83
N GLY A 69 9.36 0.90 -5.23
CA GLY A 69 9.69 -0.19 -4.30
C GLY A 69 10.84 0.16 -3.37
N GLY A 70 11.92 0.68 -3.90
CA GLY A 70 13.07 1.11 -3.09
C GLY A 70 12.70 2.22 -2.10
N GLY A 71 11.99 3.26 -2.55
CA GLY A 71 11.53 4.36 -1.70
C GLY A 71 10.48 3.92 -0.69
N GLY A 72 9.45 3.20 -1.14
CA GLY A 72 8.35 2.73 -0.29
C GLY A 72 8.79 1.74 0.79
N LEU A 73 9.59 0.73 0.42
CA LEU A 73 10.09 -0.27 1.37
C LEU A 73 11.18 0.29 2.31
N ALA A 74 11.85 1.40 1.96
CA ALA A 74 12.77 2.09 2.86
C ALA A 74 12.09 2.55 4.17
N THR A 75 10.79 2.77 4.17
CA THR A 75 10.01 3.07 5.37
C THR A 75 10.00 1.90 6.36
N ILE A 76 10.00 0.64 5.88
CA ILE A 76 10.15 -0.56 6.71
C ILE A 76 11.56 -0.64 7.30
N ALA A 77 12.59 -0.35 6.50
CA ALA A 77 13.96 -0.30 6.99
C ALA A 77 14.13 0.80 8.05
N THR A 78 13.49 1.96 7.90
CA THR A 78 13.44 3.03 8.91
C THR A 78 12.81 2.54 10.22
N TRP A 79 11.70 1.81 10.14
CA TRP A 79 11.09 1.17 11.30
C TRP A 79 12.04 0.20 12.01
N LEU A 80 12.71 -0.67 11.26
CA LEU A 80 13.69 -1.62 11.80
C LEU A 80 14.87 -0.89 12.47
N MET A 81 15.34 0.24 11.90
CA MET A 81 16.35 1.08 12.52
C MET A 81 15.90 1.62 13.88
N LEU A 82 14.65 2.10 13.98
CA LEU A 82 14.10 2.56 15.26
C LEU A 82 13.98 1.44 16.28
N VAL A 83 13.70 0.22 15.83
CA VAL A 83 13.69 -0.98 16.70
C VAL A 83 15.10 -1.32 17.18
N GLU A 84 16.06 -1.34 16.28
CA GLU A 84 17.45 -1.70 16.57
C GLU A 84 18.15 -0.65 17.44
N GLY A 85 18.01 0.63 17.10
CA GLY A 85 18.70 1.73 17.73
C GLY A 85 18.23 2.08 19.14
N ARG A 86 17.06 1.66 19.58
CA ARG A 86 16.49 2.00 20.89
C ARG A 86 16.76 3.45 21.32
N PRO A 87 16.38 4.46 20.53
CA PRO A 87 16.73 5.84 20.85
C PRO A 87 16.26 6.22 22.26
N ALA A 88 17.14 6.88 23.00
CA ALA A 88 16.81 7.48 24.30
C ALA A 88 15.57 8.39 24.13
N GLY A 89 14.66 8.40 25.10
CA GLY A 89 13.46 9.26 25.06
C GLY A 89 12.23 8.65 24.38
N ARG A 90 12.21 7.38 23.99
CA ARG A 90 10.99 6.72 23.49
C ARG A 90 9.78 6.79 24.44
N ALA A 91 10.05 6.90 25.72
CA ALA A 91 9.00 7.09 26.74
C ALA A 91 8.35 8.48 26.65
N THR A 92 8.99 9.44 26.01
CA THR A 92 8.47 10.79 25.81
C THR A 92 7.33 10.82 24.78
N LEU A 93 6.50 11.85 24.83
CA LEU A 93 5.46 12.09 23.83
C LEU A 93 6.05 12.19 22.42
N LEU A 94 7.18 12.91 22.28
CA LEU A 94 7.89 13.06 21.01
C LEU A 94 8.39 11.72 20.47
N GLY A 95 9.03 10.90 21.31
CA GLY A 95 9.50 9.58 20.90
C GLY A 95 8.38 8.64 20.44
N ARG A 96 7.24 8.67 21.15
CA ARG A 96 6.03 7.93 20.70
C ARG A 96 5.46 8.46 19.40
N GLY A 97 5.49 9.78 19.20
CA GLY A 97 5.09 10.43 17.95
C GLY A 97 5.97 10.01 16.77
N ILE A 98 7.29 9.98 16.94
CA ILE A 98 8.24 9.53 15.90
C ILE A 98 7.97 8.07 15.50
N VAL A 99 7.72 7.19 16.48
CA VAL A 99 7.39 5.79 16.20
C VAL A 99 6.05 5.66 15.46
N ALA A 100 5.03 6.43 15.85
CA ALA A 100 3.74 6.45 15.14
C ALA A 100 3.87 6.97 13.71
N LEU A 101 4.68 8.02 13.51
CA LEU A 101 4.99 8.57 12.18
C LEU A 101 5.71 7.54 11.30
N ALA A 102 6.72 6.84 11.83
CA ALA A 102 7.42 5.79 11.09
C ALA A 102 6.50 4.66 10.66
N LEU A 103 5.56 4.24 11.53
CA LEU A 103 4.59 3.21 11.20
C LEU A 103 3.52 3.71 10.20
N GLY A 104 3.10 4.98 10.30
CA GLY A 104 2.26 5.61 9.30
C GLY A 104 2.97 5.77 7.95
N ALA A 105 4.28 6.06 7.97
CA ALA A 105 5.11 6.13 6.76
C ALA A 105 5.18 4.78 6.03
N ILE A 106 5.13 3.64 6.75
CA ILE A 106 5.01 2.32 6.09
C ILE A 106 3.73 2.24 5.27
N LEU A 107 2.60 2.69 5.82
CA LEU A 107 1.33 2.70 5.09
C LEU A 107 1.40 3.64 3.88
N VAL A 108 2.04 4.82 4.02
CA VAL A 108 2.31 5.73 2.88
C VAL A 108 3.14 5.03 1.82
N GLY A 109 4.27 4.41 2.19
CA GLY A 109 5.17 3.73 1.26
C GLY A 109 4.50 2.58 0.50
N LEU A 110 3.69 1.78 1.19
CA LEU A 110 2.93 0.70 0.56
C LEU A 110 1.80 1.23 -0.33
N SER A 111 1.15 2.33 0.05
CA SER A 111 0.10 2.95 -0.77
C SER A 111 0.62 3.58 -2.07
N CYS A 112 1.93 3.83 -2.20
CA CYS A 112 2.50 4.32 -3.46
C CYS A 112 2.34 3.33 -4.63
N PHE A 113 2.23 2.03 -4.34
CA PHE A 113 1.93 1.03 -5.38
C PHE A 113 0.52 1.16 -5.96
N GLU A 114 -0.35 1.92 -5.32
CA GLU A 114 -1.71 2.22 -5.76
C GLU A 114 -1.81 3.54 -6.55
N GLY A 115 -0.68 4.19 -6.85
CA GLY A 115 -0.66 5.55 -7.40
C GLY A 115 -1.46 5.71 -8.69
N GLU A 116 -1.54 4.69 -9.55
CA GLU A 116 -2.39 4.77 -10.76
C GLU A 116 -3.88 4.80 -10.42
N PHE A 117 -4.28 4.14 -9.34
CA PHE A 117 -5.66 4.19 -8.86
C PHE A 117 -5.97 5.55 -8.23
N ASP A 118 -5.01 6.23 -7.61
CA ASP A 118 -5.18 7.57 -7.04
C ASP A 118 -5.62 8.59 -8.10
N PHE A 119 -5.07 8.48 -9.30
CA PHE A 119 -5.39 9.33 -10.43
C PHE A 119 -6.52 8.77 -11.29
N GLY A 120 -6.91 7.51 -11.08
CA GLY A 120 -8.08 6.87 -11.67
C GLY A 120 -7.97 6.59 -13.17
N VAL A 121 -6.76 6.38 -13.67
CA VAL A 121 -6.48 5.91 -15.03
C VAL A 121 -5.61 4.65 -14.94
N PRO A 122 -6.11 3.56 -14.32
CA PRO A 122 -5.33 2.35 -14.12
C PRO A 122 -5.08 1.64 -15.45
N GLN A 123 -3.85 1.16 -15.61
CA GLN A 123 -3.43 0.41 -16.79
C GLN A 123 -3.53 -1.10 -16.60
N PHE A 124 -4.04 -1.52 -15.44
CA PHE A 124 -4.25 -2.93 -15.09
C PHE A 124 -5.69 -3.24 -14.77
N GLN A 125 -5.90 -4.51 -14.46
CA GLN A 125 -7.17 -4.97 -13.95
C GLN A 125 -7.48 -4.29 -12.61
N VAL A 126 -8.69 -3.73 -12.50
CA VAL A 126 -9.14 -3.02 -11.28
C VAL A 126 -9.17 -3.91 -10.03
N ILE A 127 -9.08 -5.23 -10.19
CA ILE A 127 -8.99 -6.18 -9.06
C ILE A 127 -7.71 -5.98 -8.23
N TYR A 128 -6.64 -5.44 -8.80
CA TYR A 128 -5.42 -5.18 -8.03
C TYR A 128 -5.59 -4.08 -6.99
N PHE A 129 -6.52 -3.16 -7.17
CA PHE A 129 -6.81 -2.10 -6.22
C PHE A 129 -7.17 -2.67 -4.82
N PRO A 130 -8.24 -3.45 -4.63
CA PRO A 130 -8.55 -4.01 -3.32
C PRO A 130 -7.48 -4.99 -2.80
N VAL A 131 -6.71 -5.64 -3.68
CA VAL A 131 -5.60 -6.52 -3.28
C VAL A 131 -4.47 -5.71 -2.64
N LEU A 132 -4.04 -4.61 -3.27
CA LEU A 132 -2.99 -3.73 -2.76
C LEU A 132 -3.41 -3.05 -1.47
N ILE A 133 -4.66 -2.57 -1.40
CA ILE A 133 -5.22 -1.98 -0.16
C ILE A 133 -5.21 -2.99 0.98
N ALA A 134 -5.71 -4.21 0.75
CA ALA A 134 -5.75 -5.24 1.78
C ALA A 134 -4.35 -5.64 2.27
N ALA A 135 -3.37 -5.72 1.34
CA ALA A 135 -1.99 -6.01 1.68
C ALA A 135 -1.35 -4.88 2.48
N ALA A 136 -1.50 -3.62 2.06
CA ALA A 136 -0.95 -2.46 2.76
C ALA A 136 -1.54 -2.31 4.17
N ALA A 137 -2.88 -2.38 4.29
CA ALA A 137 -3.57 -2.33 5.57
C ALA A 137 -3.18 -3.50 6.48
N GLY A 138 -3.18 -4.73 5.94
CA GLY A 138 -2.82 -5.93 6.69
C GLY A 138 -1.42 -5.83 7.29
N PHE A 139 -0.44 -5.43 6.51
CA PHE A 139 0.92 -5.29 7.01
C PHE A 139 1.07 -4.13 7.99
N ALA A 140 0.72 -2.90 7.57
CA ALA A 140 1.06 -1.70 8.31
C ALA A 140 0.21 -1.53 9.58
N LEU A 141 -1.12 -1.72 9.50
CA LEU A 141 -2.02 -1.47 10.64
C LEU A 141 -1.91 -2.55 11.70
N VAL A 142 -1.75 -3.83 11.30
CA VAL A 142 -1.54 -4.93 12.25
C VAL A 142 -0.21 -4.77 12.97
N LEU A 143 0.87 -4.43 12.25
CA LEU A 143 2.16 -4.09 12.83
C LEU A 143 2.04 -2.91 13.81
N ALA A 144 1.41 -1.81 13.40
CA ALA A 144 1.28 -0.60 14.20
C ALA A 144 0.52 -0.86 15.52
N ARG A 145 -0.61 -1.59 15.45
CA ARG A 145 -1.40 -1.92 16.65
C ARG A 145 -0.62 -2.80 17.63
N ALA A 146 0.10 -3.77 17.09
CA ALA A 146 0.90 -4.68 17.92
C ALA A 146 2.15 -3.99 18.52
N ALA A 147 2.73 -3.01 17.83
CA ALA A 147 3.93 -2.30 18.23
C ALA A 147 3.65 -1.12 19.19
N LEU A 148 2.59 -0.35 18.94
CA LEU A 148 2.22 0.86 19.72
C LEU A 148 1.22 0.59 20.86
N GLY A 149 0.62 -0.62 20.92
CA GLY A 149 -0.44 -0.92 21.87
C GLY A 149 -1.78 -0.27 21.49
N PRO A 150 -2.67 0.04 22.43
CA PRO A 150 -4.00 0.59 22.16
C PRO A 150 -3.98 1.82 21.26
N TRP A 151 -4.91 1.84 20.29
CA TRP A 151 -5.03 2.88 19.28
C TRP A 151 -3.82 3.00 18.32
N GLY A 152 -2.96 1.95 18.27
CA GLY A 152 -1.77 1.96 17.44
C GLY A 152 -2.07 2.02 15.94
N ALA A 153 -3.08 1.29 15.47
CA ALA A 153 -3.52 1.33 14.08
C ALA A 153 -4.09 2.72 13.72
N ILE A 154 -4.90 3.31 14.62
CA ILE A 154 -5.44 4.67 14.40
C ILE A 154 -4.33 5.73 14.40
N LYS A 155 -3.32 5.63 15.27
CA LYS A 155 -2.18 6.57 15.27
C LYS A 155 -1.39 6.52 13.95
N ALA A 156 -1.13 5.32 13.45
CA ALA A 156 -0.48 5.14 12.15
C ALA A 156 -1.36 5.66 11.00
N LEU A 157 -2.67 5.41 11.05
CA LEU A 157 -3.63 5.94 10.09
C LEU A 157 -3.64 7.47 10.09
N VAL A 158 -3.68 8.12 11.25
CA VAL A 158 -3.64 9.58 11.34
C VAL A 158 -2.36 10.14 10.72
N ALA A 159 -1.20 9.54 11.00
CA ALA A 159 0.06 9.93 10.37
C ALA A 159 0.02 9.76 8.84
N TYR A 160 -0.53 8.65 8.35
CA TYR A 160 -0.77 8.42 6.92
C TYR A 160 -1.67 9.50 6.30
N LEU A 161 -2.82 9.78 6.91
CA LEU A 161 -3.79 10.75 6.41
C LEU A 161 -3.23 12.17 6.39
N ILE A 162 -2.39 12.53 7.37
CA ILE A 162 -1.69 13.83 7.37
C ILE A 162 -0.78 13.92 6.15
N VAL A 163 0.04 12.91 5.87
CA VAL A 163 0.97 12.94 4.72
C VAL A 163 0.21 12.92 3.40
N ARG A 164 -0.66 11.94 3.19
CA ARG A 164 -1.42 11.78 1.93
C ARG A 164 -2.39 12.94 1.69
N GLY A 165 -3.07 13.38 2.74
CA GLY A 165 -3.97 14.52 2.69
C GLY A 165 -3.24 15.83 2.37
N SER A 166 -2.06 16.06 2.96
CA SER A 166 -1.24 17.23 2.64
C SER A 166 -0.81 17.22 1.17
N VAL A 167 -0.33 16.07 0.66
CA VAL A 167 0.01 15.94 -0.76
C VAL A 167 -1.19 16.19 -1.65
N ALA A 168 -2.34 15.58 -1.32
CA ALA A 168 -3.57 15.76 -2.09
C ALA A 168 -4.05 17.23 -2.10
N LEU A 169 -3.94 17.92 -0.97
CA LEU A 169 -4.27 19.33 -0.87
C LEU A 169 -3.34 20.23 -1.68
N ILE A 170 -2.04 19.91 -1.70
CA ILE A 170 -1.05 20.63 -2.53
C ILE A 170 -1.38 20.41 -4.02
N VAL A 171 -1.59 19.16 -4.43
CA VAL A 171 -1.90 18.81 -5.83
C VAL A 171 -3.18 19.53 -6.28
N TRP A 172 -4.22 19.51 -5.47
CA TRP A 172 -5.49 20.13 -5.79
C TRP A 172 -5.46 21.66 -5.64
N GLY A 173 -4.98 22.17 -4.50
CA GLY A 173 -5.10 23.58 -4.14
C GLY A 173 -4.00 24.46 -4.72
N ALA A 174 -2.74 23.99 -4.74
CA ALA A 174 -1.61 24.79 -5.23
C ALA A 174 -1.31 24.54 -6.70
N LEU A 175 -1.45 23.29 -7.17
CA LEU A 175 -1.19 22.93 -8.56
C LEU A 175 -2.45 22.97 -9.44
N HIS A 176 -3.62 23.19 -8.86
CA HIS A 176 -4.92 23.23 -9.55
C HIS A 176 -5.25 21.98 -10.35
N HIS A 177 -4.78 20.81 -9.87
CA HIS A 177 -5.05 19.53 -10.48
C HIS A 177 -6.27 18.85 -9.85
N THR A 178 -6.75 17.77 -10.49
CA THR A 178 -7.80 16.93 -9.91
C THR A 178 -7.35 16.37 -8.56
N PHE A 179 -8.22 16.44 -7.54
CA PHE A 179 -7.91 15.93 -6.21
C PHE A 179 -7.60 14.43 -6.26
N PRO A 180 -6.39 13.98 -5.89
CA PRO A 180 -6.04 12.56 -5.85
C PRO A 180 -6.92 11.83 -4.84
N ARG A 181 -7.48 10.70 -5.24
CA ARG A 181 -8.40 9.92 -4.40
C ARG A 181 -7.71 8.66 -3.92
N PHE A 182 -7.02 8.79 -2.81
CA PHE A 182 -6.30 7.71 -2.17
C PHE A 182 -7.19 6.92 -1.20
N PRO A 183 -6.86 5.65 -0.91
CA PRO A 183 -7.56 4.83 0.08
C PRO A 183 -7.54 5.47 1.46
N LEU A 184 -8.65 5.41 2.18
CA LEU A 184 -8.73 5.99 3.52
C LEU A 184 -8.23 5.06 4.61
N TYR A 185 -8.29 3.75 4.42
CA TYR A 185 -7.94 2.71 5.42
C TYR A 185 -8.68 2.82 6.76
N LEU A 186 -9.73 3.66 6.83
CA LEU A 186 -10.43 3.96 8.08
C LEU A 186 -11.12 2.71 8.66
N ALA A 187 -11.92 2.01 7.84
CA ALA A 187 -12.60 0.79 8.27
C ALA A 187 -11.61 -0.31 8.64
N SER A 188 -10.50 -0.43 7.90
CA SER A 188 -9.43 -1.37 8.20
C SER A 188 -8.78 -1.10 9.57
N ALA A 189 -8.49 0.16 9.88
CA ALA A 189 -7.90 0.53 11.17
C ALA A 189 -8.86 0.27 12.34
N VAL A 190 -10.15 0.58 12.18
CA VAL A 190 -11.19 0.29 13.19
C VAL A 190 -11.30 -1.21 13.43
N VAL A 191 -11.31 -2.01 12.37
CA VAL A 191 -11.34 -3.49 12.47
C VAL A 191 -10.14 -4.01 13.25
N VAL A 192 -8.93 -3.55 12.93
CA VAL A 192 -7.71 -3.98 13.61
C VAL A 192 -7.74 -3.64 15.10
N GLU A 193 -8.23 -2.46 15.49
CA GLU A 193 -8.41 -2.09 16.90
C GLU A 193 -9.48 -2.95 17.58
N ALA A 194 -10.61 -3.18 16.93
CA ALA A 194 -11.69 -4.02 17.48
C ALA A 194 -11.24 -5.47 17.70
N VAL A 195 -10.54 -6.06 16.72
CA VAL A 195 -9.99 -7.42 16.85
C VAL A 195 -8.97 -7.48 17.99
N ALA A 196 -8.11 -6.46 18.13
CA ALA A 196 -7.13 -6.39 19.20
C ALA A 196 -7.78 -6.18 20.58
N ALA A 197 -8.88 -5.45 20.66
CA ALA A 197 -9.65 -5.28 21.88
C ALA A 197 -10.35 -6.59 22.29
N TRP A 198 -10.85 -7.35 21.31
CA TRP A 198 -11.54 -8.61 21.56
C TRP A 198 -10.60 -9.77 21.89
N LEU A 199 -9.57 -10.00 21.08
CA LEU A 199 -8.68 -11.18 21.17
C LEU A 199 -7.38 -10.90 21.94
N GLY A 200 -7.05 -9.63 22.17
CA GLY A 200 -5.71 -9.23 22.56
C GLY A 200 -4.68 -9.45 21.44
N THR A 201 -3.47 -8.96 21.65
CA THR A 201 -2.33 -9.14 20.70
C THR A 201 -1.33 -10.22 21.16
N GLY A 202 -1.63 -10.95 22.24
CA GLY A 202 -0.74 -11.96 22.83
C GLY A 202 -0.50 -13.15 21.90
N ASN A 203 -1.58 -13.75 21.40
CA ASN A 203 -1.51 -14.77 20.33
C ASN A 203 -1.52 -14.06 18.96
N ARG A 204 -0.33 -13.79 18.45
CA ARG A 204 -0.15 -12.99 17.25
C ARG A 204 -0.71 -13.60 16.00
N LEU A 205 -0.55 -14.92 15.84
CA LEU A 205 -1.06 -15.59 14.65
C LEU A 205 -2.59 -15.46 14.60
N ARG A 206 -3.26 -15.75 15.71
CA ARG A 206 -4.73 -15.60 15.80
C ARG A 206 -5.16 -14.15 15.57
N TYR A 207 -4.49 -13.19 16.22
CA TYR A 207 -4.74 -11.77 16.05
C TYR A 207 -4.56 -11.35 14.59
N ALA A 208 -3.44 -11.73 13.94
CA ALA A 208 -3.13 -11.37 12.57
C ALA A 208 -4.11 -12.02 11.57
N LEU A 209 -4.43 -13.30 11.74
CA LEU A 209 -5.38 -14.00 10.86
C LEU A 209 -6.76 -13.34 10.91
N VAL A 210 -7.29 -13.09 12.10
CA VAL A 210 -8.63 -12.49 12.25
C VAL A 210 -8.64 -11.03 11.77
N SER A 211 -7.57 -10.26 12.03
CA SER A 211 -7.42 -8.91 11.48
C SER A 211 -7.35 -8.92 9.96
N GLY A 212 -6.61 -9.85 9.36
CA GLY A 212 -6.51 -9.99 7.91
C GLY A 212 -7.84 -10.31 7.26
N VAL A 213 -8.64 -11.21 7.83
CA VAL A 213 -10.00 -11.50 7.39
C VAL A 213 -10.90 -10.26 7.52
N GLY A 214 -10.86 -9.59 8.66
CA GLY A 214 -11.64 -8.38 8.89
C GLY A 214 -11.28 -7.23 7.95
N ILE A 215 -10.00 -7.05 7.62
CA ILE A 215 -9.54 -6.09 6.63
C ILE A 215 -10.07 -6.45 5.24
N ALA A 216 -9.93 -7.71 4.83
CA ALA A 216 -10.36 -8.19 3.51
C ALA A 216 -11.89 -8.15 3.32
N THR A 217 -12.65 -8.07 4.39
CA THR A 217 -14.12 -7.98 4.36
C THR A 217 -14.59 -6.57 4.69
N VAL A 218 -14.67 -6.22 5.97
CA VAL A 218 -15.18 -4.92 6.45
C VAL A 218 -14.28 -3.77 6.00
N GLY A 219 -12.95 -3.95 6.05
CA GLY A 219 -11.99 -2.95 5.59
C GLY A 219 -12.20 -2.60 4.12
N ILE A 220 -12.23 -3.61 3.25
CA ILE A 220 -12.46 -3.42 1.81
C ILE A 220 -13.87 -2.89 1.54
N ALA A 221 -14.91 -3.36 2.24
CA ALA A 221 -16.25 -2.79 2.09
C ALA A 221 -16.27 -1.28 2.40
N GLY A 222 -15.50 -0.82 3.39
CA GLY A 222 -15.32 0.60 3.68
C GLY A 222 -14.66 1.38 2.54
N GLU A 223 -13.63 0.82 1.91
CA GLU A 223 -12.99 1.43 0.73
C GLU A 223 -13.91 1.43 -0.49
N LEU A 224 -14.68 0.35 -0.70
CA LEU A 224 -15.71 0.31 -1.73
C LEU A 224 -16.76 1.41 -1.54
N ALA A 225 -17.20 1.63 -0.30
CA ALA A 225 -18.12 2.72 0.03
C ALA A 225 -17.49 4.10 -0.24
N TRP A 226 -16.22 4.28 0.12
CA TRP A 226 -15.48 5.52 -0.14
C TRP A 226 -15.37 5.82 -1.64
N VAL A 227 -14.98 4.84 -2.45
CA VAL A 227 -14.89 5.00 -3.92
C VAL A 227 -16.24 5.36 -4.51
N LYS A 228 -17.33 4.71 -4.05
CA LYS A 228 -18.69 5.01 -4.49
C LYS A 228 -19.13 6.43 -4.10
N LEU A 229 -18.89 6.84 -2.85
CA LEU A 229 -19.23 8.17 -2.35
C LEU A 229 -18.43 9.27 -3.05
N SER A 230 -17.16 9.03 -3.31
CA SER A 230 -16.29 9.98 -3.98
C SER A 230 -16.51 10.05 -5.50
N GLY A 231 -17.33 9.16 -6.08
CA GLY A 231 -17.61 9.11 -7.52
C GLY A 231 -16.36 8.75 -8.35
N TRP A 232 -15.46 7.95 -7.78
CA TRP A 232 -14.13 7.71 -8.35
C TRP A 232 -14.07 6.48 -9.26
N GLY A 233 -15.02 6.05 -9.87
CA GLY A 233 -14.96 4.98 -10.84
C GLY A 233 -15.55 3.66 -10.35
N ASP A 234 -15.36 2.62 -11.15
CA ASP A 234 -15.91 1.32 -10.87
C ASP A 234 -14.94 0.49 -10.04
N LEU A 235 -15.50 -0.26 -9.11
CA LEU A 235 -14.79 -1.24 -8.33
C LEU A 235 -15.14 -2.62 -8.86
N PRO A 236 -14.23 -3.60 -8.74
CA PRO A 236 -14.43 -4.94 -9.28
C PRO A 236 -15.47 -5.75 -8.49
N ALA A 237 -16.62 -5.13 -8.17
CA ALA A 237 -17.69 -5.76 -7.39
C ALA A 237 -18.23 -7.05 -8.04
N ASN A 238 -18.12 -7.14 -9.37
CA ASN A 238 -18.60 -8.29 -10.14
C ASN A 238 -17.49 -9.33 -10.43
N ASP A 239 -16.30 -9.17 -9.89
CA ASP A 239 -15.20 -10.11 -10.09
C ASP A 239 -15.14 -11.13 -8.96
N ALA A 240 -15.56 -12.37 -9.22
CA ALA A 240 -15.56 -13.44 -8.21
C ALA A 240 -14.16 -13.71 -7.61
N ARG A 241 -13.07 -13.37 -8.33
CA ARG A 241 -11.71 -13.54 -7.83
C ARG A 241 -11.44 -12.70 -6.59
N ILE A 242 -12.21 -11.62 -6.37
CA ILE A 242 -12.07 -10.74 -5.19
C ILE A 242 -12.21 -11.54 -3.88
N PHE A 243 -13.10 -12.54 -3.85
CA PHE A 243 -13.36 -13.35 -2.66
C PHE A 243 -12.21 -14.31 -2.31
N LEU A 244 -11.26 -14.53 -3.21
CA LEU A 244 -10.09 -15.38 -2.98
C LEU A 244 -8.82 -14.57 -2.81
N VAL A 245 -8.51 -13.69 -3.78
CA VAL A 245 -7.19 -13.03 -3.82
C VAL A 245 -7.05 -11.91 -2.79
N VAL A 246 -8.13 -11.20 -2.49
CA VAL A 246 -8.11 -10.12 -1.48
C VAL A 246 -7.91 -10.67 -0.06
N PRO A 247 -8.67 -11.70 0.40
CA PRO A 247 -8.38 -12.33 1.68
C PRO A 247 -6.98 -12.94 1.74
N ALA A 248 -6.52 -13.61 0.69
CA ALA A 248 -5.18 -14.18 0.66
C ALA A 248 -4.11 -13.11 0.87
N ALA A 249 -4.19 -11.97 0.16
CA ALA A 249 -3.26 -10.87 0.29
C ALA A 249 -3.33 -10.20 1.68
N GLY A 250 -4.53 -9.90 2.15
CA GLY A 250 -4.75 -9.25 3.45
C GLY A 250 -4.28 -10.10 4.63
N ILE A 251 -4.59 -11.41 4.61
CA ILE A 251 -4.17 -12.35 5.66
C ILE A 251 -2.66 -12.55 5.64
N ALA A 252 -2.05 -12.78 4.46
CA ALA A 252 -0.62 -12.98 4.35
C ALA A 252 0.15 -11.75 4.84
N ALA A 253 -0.27 -10.55 4.44
CA ALA A 253 0.33 -9.30 4.87
C ALA A 253 0.13 -9.04 6.38
N ALA A 254 -1.06 -9.34 6.93
CA ALA A 254 -1.34 -9.21 8.35
C ALA A 254 -0.46 -10.16 9.20
N VAL A 255 -0.27 -11.40 8.75
CA VAL A 255 0.62 -12.37 9.42
C VAL A 255 2.06 -11.86 9.41
N LEU A 256 2.53 -11.29 8.31
CA LEU A 256 3.85 -10.69 8.23
C LEU A 256 4.00 -9.48 9.17
N GLY A 257 3.03 -8.55 9.17
CA GLY A 257 3.02 -7.40 10.08
C GLY A 257 3.00 -7.83 11.55
N GLY A 258 2.18 -8.83 11.88
CA GLY A 258 2.15 -9.43 13.21
C GLY A 258 3.47 -10.09 13.62
N ALA A 259 4.16 -10.74 12.70
CA ALA A 259 5.45 -11.37 12.94
C ALA A 259 6.56 -10.34 13.23
N LEU A 260 6.55 -9.21 12.53
CA LEU A 260 7.54 -8.13 12.69
C LEU A 260 7.30 -7.25 13.93
N SER A 261 6.19 -7.41 14.63
CA SER A 261 5.78 -6.52 15.74
C SER A 261 6.56 -6.71 17.06
N LYS A 262 7.29 -7.80 17.24
CA LYS A 262 8.15 -8.05 18.42
C LYS A 262 9.53 -8.55 18.02
N PRO A 263 10.53 -8.41 18.92
CA PRO A 263 11.79 -9.10 18.74
C PRO A 263 11.50 -10.60 18.60
N ILE A 264 11.95 -11.13 17.49
CA ILE A 264 11.65 -12.49 17.03
C ILE A 264 12.51 -13.47 17.84
N ARG A 265 12.22 -13.62 19.15
CA ARG A 265 12.83 -14.68 19.93
C ARG A 265 12.35 -16.02 19.36
N ALA A 266 13.29 -16.80 18.83
CA ALA A 266 13.13 -18.22 18.50
C ALA A 266 12.18 -18.59 17.34
N GLN A 267 12.03 -17.78 16.28
CA GLN A 267 11.29 -18.24 15.11
C GLN A 267 12.25 -18.69 13.99
N ARG A 268 12.55 -19.99 13.93
CA ARG A 268 13.22 -20.62 12.76
C ARG A 268 12.42 -20.45 11.45
N ALA A 269 11.13 -20.08 11.55
CA ALA A 269 10.21 -19.97 10.42
C ALA A 269 10.21 -18.59 9.71
N VAL A 270 10.82 -17.55 10.30
CA VAL A 270 10.76 -16.17 9.72
C VAL A 270 11.42 -16.06 8.35
N PRO A 271 12.61 -16.66 8.11
CA PRO A 271 13.20 -16.61 6.78
C PRO A 271 12.33 -17.30 5.72
N ALA A 272 11.73 -18.43 6.04
CA ALA A 272 10.85 -19.17 5.13
C ALA A 272 9.55 -18.39 4.84
N LEU A 273 8.98 -17.75 5.86
CA LEU A 273 7.80 -16.90 5.71
C LEU A 273 8.11 -15.66 4.85
N ALA A 274 9.23 -14.99 5.10
CA ALA A 274 9.67 -13.83 4.31
C ALA A 274 9.95 -14.23 2.86
N ALA A 275 10.62 -15.36 2.62
CA ALA A 275 10.86 -15.88 1.28
C ALA A 275 9.54 -16.27 0.57
N GLY A 276 8.60 -16.90 1.29
CA GLY A 276 7.28 -17.25 0.77
C GLY A 276 6.48 -16.02 0.37
N LEU A 277 6.50 -14.97 1.19
CA LEU A 277 5.82 -13.70 0.90
C LEU A 277 6.48 -12.93 -0.23
N ALA A 278 7.82 -12.90 -0.28
CA ALA A 278 8.54 -12.35 -1.42
C ALA A 278 8.20 -13.09 -2.71
N GLY A 279 8.11 -14.43 -2.65
CA GLY A 279 7.66 -15.26 -3.76
C GLY A 279 6.23 -14.96 -4.20
N LEU A 280 5.31 -14.74 -3.25
CA LEU A 280 3.93 -14.36 -3.57
C LEU A 280 3.83 -12.97 -4.19
N VAL A 281 4.54 -11.97 -3.66
CA VAL A 281 4.59 -10.62 -4.22
C VAL A 281 5.19 -10.66 -5.63
N LEU A 282 6.28 -11.39 -5.81
CA LEU A 282 6.91 -11.58 -7.12
C LEU A 282 5.97 -12.26 -8.09
N ALA A 283 5.35 -13.38 -7.70
CA ALA A 283 4.37 -14.08 -8.52
C ALA A 283 3.18 -13.19 -8.88
N GLY A 284 2.64 -12.43 -7.91
CA GLY A 284 1.56 -11.46 -8.14
C GLY A 284 1.96 -10.37 -9.12
N THR A 285 3.18 -9.83 -9.00
CA THR A 285 3.72 -8.83 -9.92
C THR A 285 3.88 -9.41 -11.33
N LEU A 286 4.46 -10.60 -11.46
CA LEU A 286 4.62 -11.28 -12.75
C LEU A 286 3.27 -11.59 -13.40
N LEU A 287 2.27 -12.04 -12.62
CA LEU A 287 0.91 -12.26 -13.11
C LEU A 287 0.25 -10.97 -13.57
N ALA A 288 0.50 -9.84 -12.88
CA ALA A 288 0.02 -8.53 -13.28
C ALA A 288 0.62 -8.05 -14.62
N LEU A 289 1.83 -8.50 -14.94
CA LEU A 289 2.58 -8.13 -16.15
C LEU A 289 2.32 -9.06 -17.33
N LEU A 290 1.58 -10.16 -17.16
CA LEU A 290 1.26 -11.08 -18.26
C LEU A 290 0.53 -10.35 -19.39
N PRO A 291 0.87 -10.65 -20.65
CA PRO A 291 0.14 -10.14 -21.81
C PRO A 291 -1.35 -10.45 -21.67
N ARG A 292 -2.20 -9.45 -21.88
CA ARG A 292 -3.64 -9.61 -21.78
C ARG A 292 -4.25 -9.75 -23.15
N HIS A 293 -5.24 -10.59 -23.22
CA HIS A 293 -6.00 -10.77 -24.44
C HIS A 293 -6.83 -9.52 -24.71
N VAL A 294 -7.07 -9.24 -25.96
CA VAL A 294 -8.04 -8.25 -26.41
C VAL A 294 -9.18 -9.03 -27.01
N GLY A 295 -10.38 -8.88 -26.41
CA GLY A 295 -11.57 -9.52 -26.96
C GLY A 295 -11.97 -8.93 -28.31
N ASN A 296 -12.70 -9.69 -29.08
CA ASN A 296 -13.23 -9.20 -30.35
C ASN A 296 -14.51 -8.39 -30.07
N VAL A 297 -14.34 -7.12 -29.71
CA VAL A 297 -15.45 -6.19 -29.42
C VAL A 297 -15.31 -4.97 -30.32
N ASN A 298 -16.42 -4.62 -30.96
CA ASN A 298 -16.56 -3.38 -31.72
C ASN A 298 -17.58 -2.47 -31.08
N ALA A 299 -17.47 -1.18 -31.29
CA ALA A 299 -18.47 -0.22 -30.83
C ALA A 299 -18.82 0.78 -31.92
N THR A 300 -20.09 1.14 -31.99
CA THR A 300 -20.54 2.37 -32.61
C THR A 300 -20.65 3.44 -31.53
N ILE A 301 -19.77 4.43 -31.56
CA ILE A 301 -19.73 5.54 -30.61
C ILE A 301 -20.44 6.72 -31.23
N ARG A 302 -21.44 7.29 -30.54
CA ARG A 302 -22.17 8.49 -30.96
C ARG A 302 -21.96 9.61 -29.94
N LEU A 303 -21.67 10.80 -30.41
CA LEU A 303 -21.47 11.97 -29.59
C LEU A 303 -22.65 12.94 -29.72
N THR A 304 -23.27 13.27 -28.59
CA THR A 304 -24.25 14.37 -28.51
C THR A 304 -23.54 15.56 -27.86
N PRO A 305 -23.20 16.64 -28.61
CA PRO A 305 -22.45 17.76 -28.08
C PRO A 305 -23.20 18.52 -26.99
N VAL A 306 -22.45 18.95 -25.96
CA VAL A 306 -22.89 19.82 -24.87
C VAL A 306 -21.78 20.83 -24.61
N GLY A 307 -21.75 21.91 -25.39
CA GLY A 307 -20.62 22.85 -25.41
C GLY A 307 -19.33 22.21 -25.92
N ASP A 308 -18.27 22.31 -25.12
CA ASP A 308 -16.95 21.69 -25.35
C ASP A 308 -16.86 20.23 -24.91
N GLN A 309 -17.97 19.70 -24.43
CA GLN A 309 -18.14 18.31 -23.96
C GLN A 309 -19.15 17.57 -24.81
N ALA A 310 -19.30 16.26 -24.57
CA ALA A 310 -20.36 15.46 -25.17
C ALA A 310 -20.88 14.37 -24.22
N ILE A 311 -22.14 14.06 -24.37
CA ILE A 311 -22.72 12.80 -23.94
C ILE A 311 -22.29 11.73 -24.93
N VAL A 312 -21.73 10.63 -24.42
CA VAL A 312 -21.23 9.52 -25.23
C VAL A 312 -22.21 8.37 -25.21
N GLY A 313 -22.77 8.05 -26.36
CA GLY A 313 -23.55 6.83 -26.61
C GLY A 313 -22.64 5.75 -27.18
N VAL A 314 -22.77 4.53 -26.66
CA VAL A 314 -21.97 3.36 -27.09
C VAL A 314 -22.92 2.20 -27.41
N GLU A 315 -22.78 1.66 -28.60
CA GLU A 315 -23.50 0.46 -29.03
C GLU A 315 -22.47 -0.64 -29.31
N LEU A 316 -22.50 -1.71 -28.51
CA LEU A 316 -21.51 -2.78 -28.55
C LEU A 316 -21.89 -3.90 -29.52
N GLN A 317 -20.88 -4.51 -30.11
CA GLN A 317 -20.97 -5.71 -30.93
C GLN A 317 -19.87 -6.69 -30.50
N PRO A 318 -20.26 -7.87 -29.91
CA PRO A 318 -21.63 -8.32 -29.63
C PRO A 318 -22.34 -7.51 -28.54
N ALA A 319 -23.67 -7.51 -28.54
CA ALA A 319 -24.47 -6.67 -27.64
C ALA A 319 -24.28 -7.02 -26.14
N ASP A 320 -23.94 -8.25 -25.84
CA ASP A 320 -23.66 -8.76 -24.50
C ASP A 320 -22.22 -8.57 -24.05
N ALA A 321 -21.39 -7.88 -24.83
CA ALA A 321 -19.94 -7.72 -24.54
C ALA A 321 -19.64 -7.13 -23.14
N ALA A 322 -20.56 -6.32 -22.59
CA ALA A 322 -20.40 -5.73 -21.27
C ALA A 322 -21.18 -6.48 -20.14
N SER A 323 -21.86 -7.58 -20.42
CA SER A 323 -22.70 -8.29 -19.43
C SER A 323 -21.93 -8.79 -18.21
N HIS A 324 -20.63 -9.10 -18.37
CA HIS A 324 -19.72 -9.54 -17.31
C HIS A 324 -18.57 -8.55 -17.10
N ALA A 325 -18.78 -7.27 -17.44
CA ALA A 325 -17.75 -6.26 -17.24
C ALA A 325 -17.47 -6.05 -15.75
N THR A 326 -16.19 -6.05 -15.39
CA THR A 326 -15.70 -5.65 -14.07
C THR A 326 -15.55 -4.13 -13.95
N ALA A 327 -15.34 -3.45 -15.11
CA ALA A 327 -15.39 -2.00 -15.24
C ALA A 327 -15.82 -1.62 -16.66
N PHE A 328 -16.75 -0.67 -16.79
CA PHE A 328 -17.19 -0.14 -18.08
C PHE A 328 -17.60 1.33 -17.92
N GLY A 329 -16.92 2.20 -18.64
CA GLY A 329 -17.14 3.63 -18.53
C GLY A 329 -16.32 4.45 -19.50
N VAL A 330 -16.50 5.75 -19.46
CA VAL A 330 -15.70 6.72 -20.23
C VAL A 330 -14.76 7.44 -19.27
N VAL A 331 -13.48 7.51 -19.65
CA VAL A 331 -12.48 8.29 -18.93
C VAL A 331 -11.87 9.32 -19.87
N SER A 332 -11.77 10.54 -19.37
CA SER A 332 -11.08 11.65 -20.02
C SER A 332 -9.98 12.14 -19.10
N TRP A 333 -8.79 12.35 -19.63
CA TRP A 333 -7.67 12.90 -18.85
C TRP A 333 -6.84 13.88 -19.68
N GLN A 334 -6.17 14.78 -18.96
CA GLN A 334 -5.12 15.67 -19.47
C GLN A 334 -4.13 15.92 -18.33
N GLY A 335 -3.05 16.65 -18.59
CA GLY A 335 -2.10 17.03 -17.54
C GLY A 335 -2.81 17.64 -16.32
N GLY A 336 -2.91 16.89 -15.22
CA GLY A 336 -3.54 17.32 -13.99
C GLY A 336 -5.06 17.28 -13.91
N GLY A 337 -5.77 16.92 -14.99
CA GLY A 337 -7.23 16.84 -15.03
C GLY A 337 -7.76 15.46 -15.37
N ARG A 338 -8.86 15.04 -14.70
CA ARG A 338 -9.57 13.81 -15.01
C ARG A 338 -11.08 13.96 -14.83
N VAL A 339 -11.83 13.42 -15.80
CA VAL A 339 -13.29 13.27 -15.75
C VAL A 339 -13.63 11.80 -16.03
N SER A 340 -14.52 11.21 -15.24
CA SER A 340 -15.07 9.87 -15.47
C SER A 340 -16.58 9.94 -15.59
N ALA A 341 -17.13 9.19 -16.49
CA ALA A 341 -18.57 9.02 -16.66
C ALA A 341 -18.93 7.52 -16.74
N LYS A 342 -19.97 7.14 -16.02
CA LYS A 342 -20.50 5.77 -16.08
C LYS A 342 -21.32 5.59 -17.36
N LEU A 343 -21.26 4.40 -17.91
CA LEU A 343 -22.11 3.97 -19.01
C LEU A 343 -23.31 3.22 -18.46
N ASN A 344 -24.49 3.84 -18.53
CA ASN A 344 -25.77 3.24 -18.13
C ASN A 344 -26.41 2.56 -19.33
N GLU A 345 -26.87 1.33 -19.14
CA GLU A 345 -27.60 0.60 -20.18
C GLU A 345 -28.97 1.23 -20.45
N VAL A 346 -29.23 1.54 -21.71
CA VAL A 346 -30.50 2.11 -22.18
C VAL A 346 -31.25 1.18 -23.14
N GLY A 347 -30.69 0.02 -23.41
CA GLY A 347 -31.26 -1.06 -24.23
C GLY A 347 -30.20 -2.11 -24.52
N PRO A 348 -30.53 -3.28 -25.05
CA PRO A 348 -29.59 -4.37 -25.27
C PRO A 348 -28.36 -3.91 -26.03
N GLY A 349 -27.17 -3.98 -25.39
CA GLY A 349 -25.89 -3.56 -25.93
C GLY A 349 -25.73 -2.06 -26.18
N ARG A 350 -26.69 -1.23 -25.74
CA ARG A 350 -26.67 0.24 -25.91
C ARG A 350 -26.53 0.93 -24.55
N TYR A 351 -25.53 1.82 -24.46
CA TYR A 351 -25.16 2.50 -23.24
C TYR A 351 -25.01 3.99 -23.49
N VAL A 352 -25.23 4.82 -22.45
CA VAL A 352 -25.08 6.28 -22.52
C VAL A 352 -24.40 6.75 -21.22
N THR A 353 -23.50 7.71 -21.34
CA THR A 353 -22.82 8.29 -20.18
C THR A 353 -23.80 9.04 -19.27
N ASP A 354 -23.60 8.95 -17.96
CA ASP A 354 -24.38 9.64 -16.93
C ASP A 354 -24.15 11.16 -16.89
N ARG A 355 -23.08 11.62 -17.53
CA ARG A 355 -22.67 13.03 -17.62
C ARG A 355 -21.87 13.29 -18.88
N PRO A 356 -21.77 14.56 -19.32
CA PRO A 356 -20.91 14.92 -20.43
C PRO A 356 -19.44 14.76 -20.06
N VAL A 357 -18.61 14.46 -21.08
CA VAL A 357 -17.15 14.30 -20.97
C VAL A 357 -16.46 15.23 -21.96
N PRO A 358 -15.27 15.75 -21.63
CA PRO A 358 -14.49 16.61 -22.52
C PRO A 358 -14.11 15.90 -23.83
N ILE A 359 -14.25 16.60 -24.96
CA ILE A 359 -13.93 16.11 -26.31
C ILE A 359 -13.13 17.14 -27.13
N THR A 360 -12.50 18.11 -26.47
CA THR A 360 -11.76 19.22 -27.09
C THR A 360 -10.45 19.49 -26.36
N GLY A 361 -9.62 20.34 -26.90
CA GLY A 361 -8.38 20.82 -26.26
C GLY A 361 -7.36 19.69 -26.04
N ASP A 362 -6.71 19.71 -24.88
CA ASP A 362 -5.67 18.76 -24.51
C ASP A 362 -6.19 17.44 -23.92
N TRP A 363 -7.49 17.28 -23.86
CA TRP A 363 -8.10 16.08 -23.33
C TRP A 363 -7.84 14.85 -24.22
N LYS A 364 -7.69 13.72 -23.57
CA LYS A 364 -7.66 12.39 -24.17
C LYS A 364 -8.86 11.63 -23.62
N THR A 365 -9.79 11.18 -24.46
CA THR A 365 -11.06 10.57 -24.04
C THR A 365 -11.23 9.21 -24.71
N MET A 366 -11.51 8.18 -23.91
CA MET A 366 -11.74 6.83 -24.38
C MET A 366 -12.87 6.13 -23.61
N VAL A 367 -13.49 5.15 -24.26
CA VAL A 367 -14.37 4.16 -23.63
C VAL A 367 -13.50 3.02 -23.14
N GLY A 368 -13.50 2.73 -21.83
CA GLY A 368 -12.79 1.60 -21.24
C GLY A 368 -13.73 0.44 -20.95
N LEU A 369 -13.31 -0.78 -21.24
CA LEU A 369 -14.01 -2.02 -20.91
C LEU A 369 -13.02 -3.02 -20.30
N GLN A 370 -13.34 -3.50 -19.10
CA GLN A 370 -12.60 -4.59 -18.47
C GLN A 370 -13.54 -5.77 -18.20
N ARG A 371 -13.11 -6.95 -18.54
CA ARG A 371 -13.80 -8.20 -18.25
C ARG A 371 -12.79 -9.34 -18.12
N ALA A 372 -12.87 -10.09 -17.04
CA ALA A 372 -11.89 -11.13 -16.70
C ALA A 372 -10.43 -10.62 -16.84
N ASP A 373 -9.64 -11.16 -17.75
CA ASP A 373 -8.26 -10.78 -18.05
C ASP A 373 -8.13 -9.79 -19.24
N GLU A 374 -9.23 -9.37 -19.82
CA GLU A 374 -9.26 -8.40 -20.91
C GLU A 374 -9.35 -6.98 -20.36
N VAL A 375 -8.39 -6.14 -20.76
CA VAL A 375 -8.37 -4.70 -20.45
C VAL A 375 -8.25 -3.94 -21.74
N MET A 376 -9.34 -3.38 -22.23
CA MET A 376 -9.43 -2.83 -23.57
C MET A 376 -10.14 -1.48 -23.58
N ALA A 377 -9.91 -0.71 -24.64
CA ALA A 377 -10.53 0.60 -24.83
C ALA A 377 -10.79 0.90 -26.28
N ALA A 378 -11.77 1.79 -26.54
CA ALA A 378 -12.06 2.38 -27.83
C ALA A 378 -11.89 3.90 -27.75
N PRO A 379 -11.26 4.55 -28.76
CA PRO A 379 -10.97 5.97 -28.71
C PRO A 379 -12.22 6.82 -29.01
N VAL A 380 -12.40 7.89 -28.26
CA VAL A 380 -13.43 8.92 -28.50
C VAL A 380 -12.80 10.18 -29.07
N TYR A 381 -11.84 10.74 -28.35
CA TYR A 381 -11.13 11.95 -28.75
C TYR A 381 -9.69 11.94 -28.24
N PHE A 382 -8.74 12.23 -29.11
CA PHE A 382 -7.34 12.48 -28.75
C PHE A 382 -6.81 13.62 -29.65
N ARG A 383 -6.15 14.61 -29.04
CA ARG A 383 -5.44 15.60 -29.83
C ARG A 383 -4.26 14.96 -30.57
N ALA A 384 -3.79 15.63 -31.66
CA ALA A 384 -2.51 15.29 -32.23
C ALA A 384 -1.38 15.54 -31.25
N ASP A 385 -0.37 14.70 -31.27
CA ASP A 385 0.84 14.86 -30.48
C ASP A 385 2.05 14.75 -31.44
N PRO A 386 2.54 15.91 -31.95
CA PRO A 386 3.64 15.93 -32.92
C PRO A 386 4.98 15.44 -32.34
N GLU A 387 5.17 15.53 -31.01
CA GLU A 387 6.43 15.12 -30.39
C GLU A 387 6.66 13.60 -30.47
N ILE A 388 5.59 12.85 -30.62
CA ILE A 388 5.60 11.38 -30.72
C ILE A 388 5.01 10.88 -32.06
N ASP A 389 4.83 11.78 -33.02
CA ASP A 389 4.20 11.48 -34.34
C ASP A 389 2.82 10.78 -34.22
N ALA A 390 2.05 11.14 -33.21
CA ALA A 390 0.75 10.55 -32.98
C ALA A 390 -0.37 11.41 -33.59
N PRO A 391 -1.12 10.88 -34.58
CA PRO A 391 -2.18 11.63 -35.25
C PRO A 391 -3.35 11.92 -34.31
N ALA A 392 -4.09 12.99 -34.57
CA ALA A 392 -5.34 13.28 -33.87
C ALA A 392 -6.38 12.19 -34.12
N ILE A 393 -7.18 11.93 -33.12
CA ILE A 393 -8.42 11.17 -33.23
C ILE A 393 -9.58 12.16 -32.96
N PRO A 394 -10.18 12.75 -34.00
CA PRO A 394 -11.17 13.81 -33.84
C PRO A 394 -12.46 13.28 -33.24
N ALA A 395 -13.18 14.15 -32.52
CA ALA A 395 -14.52 13.87 -32.00
C ALA A 395 -15.54 13.88 -33.15
N LEU A 396 -15.78 12.72 -33.74
CA LEU A 396 -16.78 12.57 -34.79
C LEU A 396 -18.17 12.38 -34.21
N PRO A 397 -19.25 12.93 -34.84
CA PRO A 397 -20.64 12.69 -34.38
C PRO A 397 -20.98 11.20 -34.24
N GLN A 398 -20.41 10.37 -35.13
CA GLN A 398 -20.48 8.92 -35.06
C GLN A 398 -19.18 8.30 -35.53
N ARG A 399 -18.73 7.26 -34.84
CA ARG A 399 -17.55 6.48 -35.16
C ARG A 399 -17.81 5.00 -34.92
N GLN A 400 -17.34 4.16 -35.81
CA GLN A 400 -17.11 2.74 -35.55
C GLN A 400 -15.67 2.54 -35.10
N ALA A 401 -15.47 1.85 -34.01
CA ALA A 401 -14.15 1.59 -33.46
C ALA A 401 -14.08 0.17 -32.89
N ALA A 402 -13.03 -0.56 -33.23
CA ALA A 402 -12.68 -1.78 -32.51
C ALA A 402 -12.09 -1.43 -31.15
N PHE A 403 -12.38 -2.24 -30.13
CA PHE A 403 -11.64 -2.16 -28.89
C PHE A 403 -10.22 -2.71 -29.10
N VAL A 404 -9.26 -1.96 -28.63
CA VAL A 404 -7.83 -2.32 -28.62
C VAL A 404 -7.36 -2.46 -27.17
N ARG A 405 -6.13 -2.97 -26.96
CA ARG A 405 -5.54 -2.95 -25.62
C ARG A 405 -5.54 -1.51 -25.11
N ASN A 406 -5.99 -1.29 -23.87
CA ASN A 406 -6.10 0.06 -23.32
C ASN A 406 -4.77 0.80 -23.31
N THR A 407 -3.63 0.11 -23.08
CA THR A 407 -2.29 0.70 -23.13
C THR A 407 -1.92 1.27 -24.51
N THR A 408 -2.48 0.76 -25.61
CA THR A 408 -2.29 1.33 -26.94
C THR A 408 -2.82 2.78 -27.04
N LEU A 409 -3.84 3.13 -26.25
CA LEU A 409 -4.39 4.48 -26.20
C LEU A 409 -3.82 5.31 -25.05
N LEU A 410 -3.53 4.67 -23.92
CA LEU A 410 -2.98 5.32 -22.73
C LEU A 410 -1.51 5.70 -22.88
N LEU A 411 -0.75 4.85 -23.57
CA LEU A 411 0.70 4.93 -23.74
C LEU A 411 1.04 5.08 -25.22
N ARG A 412 0.49 6.11 -25.86
CA ARG A 412 0.75 6.39 -27.29
C ARG A 412 2.22 6.74 -27.57
N GLU A 413 2.92 7.15 -26.53
CA GLU A 413 4.35 7.45 -26.50
C GLU A 413 5.22 6.19 -26.57
N GLN A 414 4.65 5.01 -26.26
CA GLN A 414 5.38 3.75 -26.35
C GLN A 414 5.48 3.26 -27.80
N HIS A 415 6.63 2.72 -28.11
CA HIS A 415 6.88 2.06 -29.39
C HIS A 415 7.44 0.64 -29.18
N PRO A 416 7.27 -0.28 -30.14
CA PRO A 416 7.88 -1.60 -30.08
C PRO A 416 9.39 -1.49 -30.02
N GLY A 417 9.99 -2.17 -29.05
CA GLY A 417 11.43 -2.26 -28.85
C GLY A 417 11.93 -3.70 -28.87
N PRO A 418 13.25 -3.91 -28.82
CA PRO A 418 13.82 -5.25 -28.71
C PRO A 418 13.37 -5.92 -27.40
N ALA A 419 13.23 -7.24 -27.39
CA ALA A 419 12.72 -7.96 -26.23
C ALA A 419 13.73 -8.02 -25.05
N TRP A 420 15.04 -7.96 -25.35
CA TRP A 420 16.09 -8.19 -24.36
C TRP A 420 16.13 -7.16 -23.20
N PRO A 421 15.89 -5.83 -23.41
CA PRO A 421 15.84 -4.91 -22.28
C PRO A 421 14.66 -5.19 -21.36
N GLY A 422 13.53 -5.66 -21.90
CA GLY A 422 12.38 -6.10 -21.10
C GLY A 422 12.73 -7.27 -20.20
N VAL A 423 13.38 -8.31 -20.75
CA VAL A 423 13.84 -9.46 -19.97
C VAL A 423 14.84 -9.05 -18.89
N LEU A 424 15.81 -8.20 -19.22
CA LEU A 424 16.78 -7.70 -18.23
C LEU A 424 16.14 -6.80 -17.17
N GLY A 425 15.22 -5.91 -17.56
CA GLY A 425 14.54 -5.02 -16.64
C GLY A 425 13.70 -5.78 -15.60
N TYR A 426 12.82 -6.67 -16.04
CA TYR A 426 12.00 -7.47 -15.12
C TYR A 426 12.80 -8.53 -14.38
N GLY A 427 13.83 -9.12 -14.99
CA GLY A 427 14.76 -10.02 -14.31
C GLY A 427 15.57 -9.30 -13.22
N GLY A 428 16.02 -8.08 -13.50
CA GLY A 428 16.67 -7.19 -12.54
C GLY A 428 15.77 -6.80 -11.37
N LEU A 429 14.51 -6.41 -11.66
CA LEU A 429 13.50 -6.14 -10.64
C LEU A 429 13.24 -7.35 -9.74
N ALA A 430 13.07 -8.53 -10.34
CA ALA A 430 12.87 -9.77 -9.59
C ALA A 430 14.06 -10.07 -8.68
N THR A 431 15.28 -9.92 -9.18
CA THR A 431 16.51 -10.11 -8.41
C THR A 431 16.59 -9.09 -7.26
N ALA A 432 16.31 -7.82 -7.51
CA ALA A 432 16.28 -6.78 -6.49
C ALA A 432 15.25 -7.09 -5.40
N ALA A 433 14.04 -7.49 -5.76
CA ALA A 433 12.98 -7.88 -4.82
C ALA A 433 13.40 -9.06 -3.93
N LEU A 434 14.04 -10.07 -4.50
CA LEU A 434 14.59 -11.22 -3.76
C LEU A 434 15.69 -10.80 -2.79
N VAL A 435 16.63 -9.96 -3.26
CA VAL A 435 17.72 -9.44 -2.41
C VAL A 435 17.17 -8.61 -1.27
N TRP A 436 16.26 -7.67 -1.52
CA TRP A 436 15.63 -6.85 -0.49
C TRP A 436 14.89 -7.71 0.55
N SER A 437 14.15 -8.71 0.08
CA SER A 437 13.45 -9.65 0.97
C SER A 437 14.40 -10.47 1.84
N ALA A 438 15.48 -10.95 1.26
CA ALA A 438 16.53 -11.68 1.99
C ALA A 438 17.22 -10.80 3.04
N LEU A 439 17.48 -9.51 2.71
CA LEU A 439 18.06 -8.55 3.65
C LEU A 439 17.12 -8.24 4.80
N PHE A 440 15.82 -8.06 4.55
CA PHE A 440 14.83 -7.90 5.62
C PHE A 440 14.74 -9.14 6.51
N ALA A 441 14.75 -10.34 5.93
CA ALA A 441 14.76 -11.59 6.67
C ALA A 441 16.04 -11.75 7.52
N PHE A 442 17.21 -11.38 6.97
CA PHE A 442 18.48 -11.36 7.68
C PHE A 442 18.44 -10.41 8.89
N VAL A 443 17.97 -9.17 8.71
CA VAL A 443 17.85 -8.21 9.81
C VAL A 443 16.88 -8.70 10.87
N ALA A 444 15.71 -9.18 10.46
CA ALA A 444 14.73 -9.74 11.39
C ALA A 444 15.33 -10.90 12.21
N HIS A 445 16.11 -11.77 11.57
CA HIS A 445 16.83 -12.88 12.25
C HIS A 445 17.87 -12.35 13.25
N ARG A 446 18.68 -11.36 12.86
CA ARG A 446 19.72 -10.77 13.73
C ARG A 446 19.11 -10.06 14.94
N LEU A 447 18.02 -9.32 14.74
CA LEU A 447 17.32 -8.64 15.83
C LEU A 447 16.64 -9.62 16.79
N SER A 448 16.29 -10.82 16.34
CA SER A 448 15.67 -11.84 17.17
C SER A 448 16.59 -12.40 18.26
N GLY A 449 17.90 -12.48 17.98
CA GLY A 449 18.93 -12.99 18.91
C GLY A 449 19.35 -11.97 19.98
N ALA A 450 19.05 -10.69 19.80
CA ALA A 450 19.64 -9.60 20.58
C ALA A 450 18.89 -9.21 21.88
N GLY A 451 17.86 -9.94 22.28
CA GLY A 451 17.16 -9.67 23.55
C GLY A 451 16.45 -8.31 23.59
N ALA A 452 15.86 -7.87 22.49
CA ALA A 452 15.20 -6.58 22.40
C ALA A 452 13.99 -6.46 23.34
N GLU A 453 14.03 -5.49 24.26
CA GLU A 453 12.89 -5.11 25.11
C GLU A 453 11.72 -4.56 24.28
N PRO A 454 10.48 -4.65 24.77
CA PRO A 454 9.31 -4.12 24.08
C PRO A 454 9.48 -2.62 23.83
N LEU A 455 9.04 -2.15 22.65
CA LEU A 455 9.13 -0.76 22.17
C LEU A 455 8.34 0.24 23.03
N VAL A 456 7.39 -0.22 23.81
CA VAL A 456 6.66 0.57 24.80
C VAL A 456 7.00 -0.01 26.17
N PRO A 457 7.52 0.78 27.10
CA PRO A 457 7.65 0.34 28.47
C PRO A 457 6.28 -0.14 28.96
N GLN A 458 6.19 -1.38 29.43
CA GLN A 458 5.01 -1.77 30.18
C GLN A 458 4.91 -0.82 31.37
N PRO A 459 3.71 -0.40 31.79
CA PRO A 459 3.55 0.39 33.00
C PRO A 459 4.30 -0.35 34.12
N VAL A 460 5.25 0.35 34.70
CA VAL A 460 6.02 -0.15 35.85
C VAL A 460 4.98 -0.65 36.85
N ARG A 461 4.92 -1.94 37.08
CA ARG A 461 4.17 -2.43 38.24
C ARG A 461 4.74 -1.65 39.42
N PRO A 462 3.90 -0.99 40.25
CA PRO A 462 4.40 -0.34 41.43
C PRO A 462 5.24 -1.40 42.19
N ALA A 463 6.44 -1.02 42.53
CA ALA A 463 7.34 -1.88 43.27
C ALA A 463 6.53 -2.43 44.44
N GLN A 464 6.37 -3.75 44.49
CA GLN A 464 5.88 -4.38 45.71
C GLN A 464 6.81 -3.88 46.82
N ALA A 465 6.23 -3.18 47.79
CA ALA A 465 6.96 -2.77 48.97
C ALA A 465 7.69 -4.00 49.52
N PRO A 466 8.96 -3.86 49.89
CA PRO A 466 9.69 -4.98 50.46
C PRO A 466 8.96 -5.45 51.69
N ASP A 467 8.24 -6.56 51.55
CA ASP A 467 7.63 -7.26 52.65
C ASP A 467 8.78 -7.82 53.52
N SER A 468 8.73 -7.46 54.80
CA SER A 468 9.30 -8.23 55.90
C SER A 468 10.79 -8.17 56.24
N ALA A 469 11.49 -7.04 56.06
CA ALA A 469 12.79 -6.92 56.75
C ALA A 469 12.77 -6.14 58.08
N LEU A 470 11.59 -5.79 58.61
CA LEU A 470 11.43 -4.98 59.84
C LEU A 470 10.64 -5.68 60.95
N ARG A 471 10.55 -7.03 60.94
CA ARG A 471 9.91 -7.78 62.03
C ARG A 471 10.86 -8.43 63.02
N ASP A 472 12.16 -8.36 62.88
CA ASP A 472 13.11 -9.09 63.73
C ASP A 472 13.99 -8.22 64.62
N THR A 473 13.58 -6.98 64.97
CA THR A 473 14.33 -6.13 65.89
C THR A 473 13.40 -5.41 66.91
N LEU A 474 12.47 -6.10 67.53
CA LEU A 474 11.86 -5.60 68.74
C LEU A 474 12.16 -6.62 69.84
N PRO A 475 12.75 -6.20 71.05
CA PRO A 475 13.02 -7.10 72.17
C PRO A 475 11.71 -7.59 72.81
N GLN A 476 11.66 -8.88 73.07
CA GLN A 476 10.62 -9.51 73.89
C GLN A 476 10.50 -8.79 75.24
N GLN A 477 9.39 -8.12 75.48
CA GLN A 477 8.98 -7.75 76.86
C GLN A 477 8.24 -8.90 77.48
N ASP A 478 8.79 -9.30 78.66
CA ASP A 478 8.34 -10.38 79.51
C ASP A 478 6.86 -10.28 79.87
N SER A 479 6.27 -11.46 79.92
CA SER A 479 4.95 -11.76 80.40
C SER A 479 4.70 -11.28 81.81
N LEU A 480 3.71 -10.47 82.09
CA LEU A 480 3.02 -10.36 83.33
C LEU A 480 1.55 -10.77 83.15
N ALA A 481 1.21 -11.89 83.81
CA ALA A 481 -0.13 -12.44 83.86
C ALA A 481 -1.09 -11.54 84.60
N PRO A 482 -2.35 -11.38 84.22
CA PRO A 482 -3.37 -10.73 85.04
C PRO A 482 -4.02 -11.70 86.02
N PRO A 483 -4.44 -11.23 87.23
CA PRO A 483 -5.09 -12.06 88.24
C PRO A 483 -6.55 -12.35 87.88
N ARG A 484 -6.96 -13.56 88.27
CA ARG A 484 -8.36 -14.03 88.27
C ARG A 484 -9.21 -13.30 89.30
N GLY A 485 -10.34 -12.82 88.93
CA GLY A 485 -11.38 -12.34 89.84
C GLY A 485 -12.76 -12.63 89.24
N ARG A 486 -13.52 -13.42 89.92
CA ARG A 486 -14.92 -13.87 89.74
C ARG A 486 -15.90 -12.81 90.32
N PRO A 487 -17.22 -13.10 90.37
CA PRO A 487 -18.26 -12.94 89.36
C PRO A 487 -19.46 -12.11 89.88
N SER A 488 -20.59 -12.16 89.15
CA SER A 488 -21.97 -11.80 89.57
C SER A 488 -22.37 -10.32 89.31
N LEU A 489 -23.27 -10.06 88.53
CA LEU A 489 -24.74 -10.25 88.45
C LEU A 489 -25.19 -9.90 87.02
#